data_db9c16bd63882dc6c4c85510b99ef3c1
#
_entry.id   db9c16bd63882dc6c4c85510b99ef3c1
#
_cell.length_a   1.000
_cell.length_b   1.000
_cell.length_c   1.000
_cell.angle_alpha   90.00
_cell.angle_beta   90.00
_cell.angle_gamma   90.00
#
_symmetry.space_group_name_H-M   'P 1'
#
loop_
_entity.id
_entity.type
_entity.pdbx_description
1 polymer ?
#
loop_
_entity_poly.entity_id
_entity_poly.type
_entity_poly.pdbx_seq_one_letter_code
_entity_poly.pdbx_strand_id
1 'polypeptide(L)'
;MTPYSALALQMDCHAVNGLADRAAVEQAMASTLDRVDQLIAGSKGLIGTFSGDTLRLVVLPEYFLTSFPMGESISEWRTKACIAMDGPEYERMGEIARNRGVYLSGNAYELDPHFPDLYFQTSFIISDEGQVVLRYRRLISMFAPTPHDVLSQYREIYGDDGLFPVADTPLGRLACVASEEILYPEVARALATRGAEVILH
;
A
#
# COMPACT_ATOMS: atom_id res chain seq x y z
N MET A 1 15.72 -10.05 15.96
CA MET A 1 15.02 -8.79 15.60
C MET A 1 15.15 -7.82 16.76
N THR A 2 15.60 -6.59 16.54
CA THR A 2 15.61 -5.53 17.56
C THR A 2 14.17 -5.06 17.78
N PRO A 3 13.69 -4.90 19.02
CA PRO A 3 12.35 -4.39 19.29
C PRO A 3 12.13 -3.00 18.67
N TYR A 4 10.93 -2.74 18.16
CA TYR A 4 10.53 -1.45 17.59
C TYR A 4 9.02 -1.23 17.81
N SER A 5 8.60 0.02 17.78
CA SER A 5 7.18 0.37 17.75
C SER A 5 6.64 0.36 16.32
N ALA A 6 5.45 -0.23 16.15
CA ALA A 6 4.66 -0.14 14.94
C ALA A 6 3.37 0.66 15.21
N LEU A 7 2.97 1.48 14.24
CA LEU A 7 1.77 2.31 14.30
C LEU A 7 0.78 1.88 13.23
N ALA A 8 -0.35 1.31 13.61
CA ALA A 8 -1.52 1.25 12.74
C ALA A 8 -2.19 2.63 12.76
N LEU A 9 -1.94 3.43 11.74
CA LEU A 9 -2.38 4.82 11.68
C LEU A 9 -3.86 4.88 11.32
N GLN A 10 -4.69 5.28 12.26
CA GLN A 10 -6.10 5.56 12.02
C GLN A 10 -6.27 7.01 11.58
N MET A 11 -6.87 7.22 10.40
CA MET A 11 -7.13 8.53 9.83
C MET A 11 -8.40 8.52 8.97
N ASP A 12 -8.96 9.68 8.72
CA ASP A 12 -10.05 9.83 7.77
C ASP A 12 -9.55 9.59 6.34
N CYS A 13 -10.23 8.72 5.60
CA CYS A 13 -9.96 8.45 4.19
C CYS A 13 -11.07 9.11 3.36
N HIS A 14 -10.72 10.10 2.56
CA HIS A 14 -11.68 10.87 1.77
C HIS A 14 -11.95 10.21 0.41
N ALA A 15 -13.24 9.98 0.13
CA ALA A 15 -13.65 9.46 -1.17
C ALA A 15 -13.49 10.52 -2.26
N VAL A 16 -12.86 10.14 -3.38
CA VAL A 16 -12.65 11.02 -4.53
C VAL A 16 -13.73 10.87 -5.61
N ASN A 17 -14.71 9.99 -5.39
CA ASN A 17 -15.76 9.68 -6.36
C ASN A 17 -16.51 10.93 -6.87
N GLY A 18 -16.85 11.87 -5.99
CA GLY A 18 -17.54 13.10 -6.30
C GLY A 18 -16.68 14.21 -6.90
N LEU A 19 -15.37 14.04 -7.03
CA LEU A 19 -14.50 15.06 -7.61
C LEU A 19 -14.63 15.10 -9.12
N ALA A 20 -14.47 16.32 -9.69
CA ALA A 20 -14.81 16.58 -11.08
C ALA A 20 -13.88 15.89 -12.08
N ASP A 21 -12.58 15.86 -11.80
CA ASP A 21 -11.56 15.40 -12.74
C ASP A 21 -10.30 14.88 -12.04
N ARG A 22 -9.35 14.40 -12.82
CA ARG A 22 -8.06 13.89 -12.35
C ARG A 22 -7.26 14.94 -11.56
N ALA A 23 -7.26 16.19 -11.97
CA ALA A 23 -6.50 17.24 -11.29
C ALA A 23 -7.03 17.49 -9.87
N ALA A 24 -8.35 17.48 -9.69
CA ALA A 24 -8.96 17.59 -8.37
C ALA A 24 -8.63 16.37 -7.48
N VAL A 25 -8.56 15.17 -8.07
CA VAL A 25 -8.15 13.95 -7.36
C VAL A 25 -6.69 14.02 -6.93
N GLU A 26 -5.78 14.44 -7.79
CA GLU A 26 -4.36 14.62 -7.48
C GLU A 26 -4.14 15.61 -6.34
N GLN A 27 -4.89 16.72 -6.35
CA GLN A 27 -4.84 17.69 -5.25
C GLN A 27 -5.34 17.10 -3.93
N ALA A 28 -6.40 16.28 -3.96
CA ALA A 28 -6.91 15.59 -2.78
C ALA A 28 -5.91 14.56 -2.25
N MET A 29 -5.27 13.78 -3.14
CA MET A 29 -4.21 12.85 -2.77
C MET A 29 -3.01 13.57 -2.14
N ALA A 30 -2.56 14.67 -2.71
CA ALA A 30 -1.46 15.48 -2.16
C ALA A 30 -1.79 15.97 -0.74
N SER A 31 -3.01 16.48 -0.53
CA SER A 31 -3.48 16.91 0.79
C SER A 31 -3.52 15.76 1.79
N THR A 32 -3.93 14.57 1.34
CA THR A 32 -3.93 13.35 2.16
C THR A 32 -2.51 12.96 2.56
N LEU A 33 -1.55 13.00 1.63
CA LEU A 33 -0.14 12.69 1.92
C LEU A 33 0.49 13.71 2.89
N ASP A 34 0.17 14.99 2.76
CA ASP A 34 0.60 16.00 3.74
C ASP A 34 0.02 15.73 5.13
N ARG A 35 -1.22 15.28 5.19
CA ARG A 35 -1.85 14.88 6.46
C ARG A 35 -1.19 13.64 7.06
N VAL A 36 -0.85 12.63 6.24
CA VAL A 36 -0.09 11.44 6.66
C VAL A 36 1.24 11.86 7.28
N ASP A 37 1.99 12.74 6.62
CA ASP A 37 3.28 13.24 7.11
C ASP A 37 3.16 13.89 8.49
N GLN A 38 2.15 14.76 8.68
CA GLN A 38 1.87 15.43 9.95
C GLN A 38 1.52 14.43 11.06
N LEU A 39 0.66 13.44 10.76
CA LEU A 39 0.24 12.44 11.72
C LEU A 39 1.39 11.55 12.17
N ILE A 40 2.25 11.13 11.24
CA ILE A 40 3.46 10.36 11.55
C ILE A 40 4.39 11.18 12.46
N ALA A 41 4.61 12.46 12.14
CA ALA A 41 5.45 13.35 12.95
C ALA A 41 4.95 13.47 14.39
N GLY A 42 3.65 13.73 14.56
CA GLY A 42 3.02 13.83 15.87
C GLY A 42 3.08 12.53 16.66
N SER A 43 2.73 11.41 16.00
CA SER A 43 2.74 10.08 16.64
C SER A 43 4.14 9.64 17.05
N LYS A 44 5.15 9.93 16.23
CA LYS A 44 6.56 9.59 16.53
C LYS A 44 7.04 10.33 17.78
N GLY A 45 6.71 11.63 17.90
CA GLY A 45 7.01 12.40 19.09
C GLY A 45 6.35 11.84 20.34
N LEU A 46 5.08 11.47 20.23
CA LEU A 46 4.29 10.91 21.34
C LEU A 46 4.85 9.55 21.81
N ILE A 47 5.08 8.64 20.86
CA ILE A 47 5.62 7.30 21.14
C ILE A 47 6.99 7.43 21.82
N GLY A 48 7.90 8.24 21.28
CA GLY A 48 9.22 8.46 21.86
C GLY A 48 9.16 9.01 23.29
N THR A 49 8.19 9.88 23.59
CA THR A 49 8.02 10.47 24.92
C THR A 49 7.45 9.49 25.93
N PHE A 50 6.45 8.70 25.55
CA PHE A 50 5.69 7.89 26.51
C PHE A 50 6.16 6.43 26.62
N SER A 51 6.65 5.82 25.53
CA SER A 51 7.13 4.43 25.57
C SER A 51 8.65 4.32 25.59
N GLY A 52 9.36 5.37 25.20
CA GLY A 52 10.81 5.32 25.03
C GLY A 52 11.28 4.52 23.80
N ASP A 53 10.35 3.96 23.04
CA ASP A 53 10.64 3.18 21.85
C ASP A 53 10.78 4.05 20.61
N THR A 54 11.39 3.48 19.57
CA THR A 54 11.48 4.14 18.26
C THR A 54 10.39 3.61 17.34
N LEU A 55 9.52 4.50 16.85
CA LEU A 55 8.58 4.19 15.77
C LEU A 55 9.35 3.90 14.49
N ARG A 56 9.21 2.69 13.96
CA ARG A 56 9.90 2.27 12.75
C ARG A 56 8.99 1.75 11.64
N LEU A 57 7.75 1.39 11.95
CA LEU A 57 6.78 0.90 10.98
C LEU A 57 5.47 1.66 11.13
N VAL A 58 4.95 2.17 10.02
CA VAL A 58 3.63 2.80 9.93
C VAL A 58 2.79 2.05 8.90
N VAL A 59 1.59 1.68 9.29
CA VAL A 59 0.62 1.01 8.40
C VAL A 59 -0.58 1.94 8.21
N LEU A 60 -0.82 2.34 6.97
CA LEU A 60 -1.92 3.21 6.57
C LEU A 60 -3.20 2.40 6.33
N PRO A 61 -4.38 3.02 6.41
CA PRO A 61 -5.64 2.37 6.07
C PRO A 61 -5.70 1.90 4.62
N GLU A 62 -6.53 0.89 4.37
CA GLU A 62 -6.89 0.48 3.02
C GLU A 62 -7.53 1.66 2.26
N TYR A 63 -7.20 1.82 0.99
CA TYR A 63 -7.71 2.89 0.12
C TYR A 63 -7.51 4.33 0.63
N PHE A 64 -6.51 4.57 1.44
CA PHE A 64 -6.32 5.84 2.16
C PHE A 64 -6.24 7.08 1.24
N LEU A 65 -5.83 6.91 -0.02
CA LEU A 65 -5.71 8.01 -1.00
C LEU A 65 -7.03 8.39 -1.68
N THR A 66 -7.93 7.42 -1.90
CA THR A 66 -9.03 7.62 -2.85
C THR A 66 -10.37 7.09 -2.40
N SER A 67 -10.41 6.21 -1.37
CA SER A 67 -11.51 5.29 -1.17
C SER A 67 -11.60 4.30 -2.36
N PHE A 68 -12.74 3.74 -2.67
CA PHE A 68 -12.95 2.68 -3.67
C PHE A 68 -14.00 3.08 -4.72
N PRO A 69 -14.01 2.45 -5.91
CA PRO A 69 -15.01 2.74 -6.93
C PRO A 69 -16.42 2.40 -6.44
N MET A 70 -17.38 3.31 -6.63
CA MET A 70 -18.77 3.19 -6.21
C MET A 70 -19.74 3.13 -7.41
N GLY A 71 -19.29 2.50 -8.49
CA GLY A 71 -20.04 2.37 -9.75
C GLY A 71 -19.27 2.81 -10.97
N GLU A 72 -18.10 3.40 -10.80
CA GLU A 72 -17.20 3.74 -11.91
C GLU A 72 -16.72 2.45 -12.59
N SER A 73 -16.65 2.49 -13.91
CA SER A 73 -16.03 1.42 -14.71
C SER A 73 -14.53 1.33 -14.45
N ILE A 74 -13.90 0.23 -14.85
CA ILE A 74 -12.44 0.04 -14.77
C ILE A 74 -11.71 1.20 -15.48
N SER A 75 -12.15 1.59 -16.67
CA SER A 75 -11.54 2.67 -17.45
C SER A 75 -11.68 4.04 -16.77
N GLU A 76 -12.85 4.33 -16.21
CA GLU A 76 -13.09 5.59 -15.49
C GLU A 76 -12.23 5.67 -14.22
N TRP A 77 -12.26 4.64 -13.38
CA TRP A 77 -11.48 4.63 -12.14
C TRP A 77 -9.98 4.67 -12.40
N ARG A 78 -9.53 3.89 -13.40
CA ARG A 78 -8.15 3.87 -13.86
C ARG A 78 -7.64 5.27 -14.23
N THR A 79 -8.43 6.00 -15.01
CA THR A 79 -8.07 7.35 -15.47
C THR A 79 -8.15 8.38 -14.34
N LYS A 80 -9.16 8.25 -13.47
CA LYS A 80 -9.48 9.23 -12.44
C LYS A 80 -8.64 9.08 -11.17
N ALA A 81 -8.47 7.86 -10.67
CA ALA A 81 -8.08 7.63 -9.28
C ALA A 81 -6.84 6.74 -9.08
N CYS A 82 -6.38 6.04 -10.12
CA CYS A 82 -5.23 5.16 -9.97
C CYS A 82 -3.91 5.93 -10.06
N ILE A 83 -2.90 5.47 -9.32
CA ILE A 83 -1.55 6.05 -9.30
C ILE A 83 -0.59 5.20 -10.13
N ALA A 84 0.43 5.80 -10.70
CA ALA A 84 1.46 5.06 -11.43
C ALA A 84 2.46 4.40 -10.46
N MET A 85 3.04 3.25 -10.86
CA MET A 85 4.01 2.49 -10.05
C MET A 85 5.26 3.30 -9.65
N ASP A 86 5.60 4.30 -10.42
CA ASP A 86 6.75 5.19 -10.26
C ASP A 86 6.33 6.67 -10.33
N GLY A 87 5.06 6.94 -9.99
CA GLY A 87 4.48 8.27 -10.05
C GLY A 87 4.77 9.15 -8.83
N PRO A 88 4.33 10.42 -8.89
CA PRO A 88 4.60 11.42 -7.86
C PRO A 88 4.04 11.05 -6.49
N GLU A 89 2.99 10.25 -6.42
CA GLU A 89 2.43 9.79 -5.15
C GLU A 89 3.42 8.84 -4.43
N TYR A 90 4.05 7.90 -5.17
CA TYR A 90 5.10 7.04 -4.62
C TYR A 90 6.35 7.82 -4.25
N GLU A 91 6.77 8.80 -5.05
CA GLU A 91 7.88 9.70 -4.72
C GLU A 91 7.62 10.43 -3.40
N ARG A 92 6.42 11.01 -3.25
CA ARG A 92 6.04 11.73 -2.02
C ARG A 92 5.98 10.81 -0.81
N MET A 93 5.42 9.60 -0.94
CA MET A 93 5.43 8.60 0.13
C MET A 93 6.86 8.18 0.50
N GLY A 94 7.74 8.02 -0.48
CA GLY A 94 9.16 7.75 -0.27
C GLY A 94 9.88 8.86 0.48
N GLU A 95 9.58 10.13 0.17
CA GLU A 95 10.10 11.29 0.92
C GLU A 95 9.63 11.28 2.38
N ILE A 96 8.34 11.01 2.61
CA ILE A 96 7.77 10.90 3.95
C ILE A 96 8.49 9.80 4.74
N ALA A 97 8.61 8.60 4.17
CA ALA A 97 9.27 7.46 4.79
C ALA A 97 10.71 7.81 5.18
N ARG A 98 11.47 8.40 4.26
CA ARG A 98 12.87 8.83 4.46
C ARG A 98 12.98 9.93 5.52
N ASN A 99 12.20 10.99 5.40
CA ASN A 99 12.26 12.14 6.30
C ASN A 99 11.84 11.77 7.72
N ARG A 100 10.95 10.79 7.88
CA ARG A 100 10.50 10.30 9.19
C ARG A 100 11.32 9.12 9.70
N GLY A 101 12.16 8.50 8.87
CA GLY A 101 12.96 7.32 9.22
C GLY A 101 12.07 6.15 9.62
N VAL A 102 11.04 5.87 8.82
CA VAL A 102 10.07 4.79 9.04
C VAL A 102 9.85 3.96 7.79
N TYR A 103 9.55 2.69 7.96
CA TYR A 103 8.91 1.89 6.93
C TYR A 103 7.44 2.29 6.84
N LEU A 104 6.94 2.50 5.63
CA LEU A 104 5.58 2.92 5.37
C LEU A 104 4.85 1.85 4.55
N SER A 105 3.80 1.27 5.09
CA SER A 105 2.92 0.37 4.36
C SER A 105 1.59 1.06 4.07
N GLY A 106 1.06 0.84 2.88
CA GLY A 106 -0.22 1.36 2.46
C GLY A 106 -0.87 0.49 1.39
N ASN A 107 -2.05 0.92 0.95
CA ASN A 107 -2.81 0.26 -0.09
C ASN A 107 -3.42 1.31 -1.03
N ALA A 108 -3.26 1.13 -2.35
CA ALA A 108 -3.76 2.04 -3.37
C ALA A 108 -4.15 1.27 -4.64
N TYR A 109 -4.90 1.93 -5.51
CA TYR A 109 -5.12 1.46 -6.87
C TYR A 109 -3.96 1.89 -7.76
N GLU A 110 -3.26 0.92 -8.33
CA GLU A 110 -2.00 1.10 -9.04
C GLU A 110 -2.14 0.76 -10.52
N LEU A 111 -1.57 1.60 -11.38
CA LEU A 111 -1.40 1.36 -12.80
C LEU A 111 -0.10 0.61 -13.04
N ASP A 112 -0.17 -0.43 -13.88
CA ASP A 112 0.99 -1.19 -14.31
C ASP A 112 1.13 -1.04 -15.83
N PRO A 113 2.28 -0.59 -16.35
CA PRO A 113 2.49 -0.42 -17.78
C PRO A 113 2.39 -1.73 -18.59
N HIS A 114 2.57 -2.88 -17.95
CA HIS A 114 2.40 -4.19 -18.59
C HIS A 114 0.93 -4.58 -18.79
N PHE A 115 0.00 -3.92 -18.07
CA PHE A 115 -1.44 -4.18 -18.11
C PHE A 115 -2.22 -2.89 -18.36
N PRO A 116 -2.09 -2.29 -19.57
CA PRO A 116 -2.57 -0.93 -19.85
C PRO A 116 -4.09 -0.76 -19.73
N ASP A 117 -4.86 -1.83 -19.79
CA ASP A 117 -6.33 -1.81 -19.70
C ASP A 117 -6.85 -2.08 -18.28
N LEU A 118 -5.96 -2.40 -17.33
CA LEU A 118 -6.31 -2.76 -15.96
C LEU A 118 -5.71 -1.77 -14.95
N TYR A 119 -6.13 -1.89 -13.72
CA TYR A 119 -5.44 -1.43 -12.53
C TYR A 119 -5.47 -2.55 -11.49
N PHE A 120 -4.59 -2.50 -10.51
CA PHE A 120 -4.60 -3.46 -9.41
C PHE A 120 -4.73 -2.73 -8.08
N GLN A 121 -5.49 -3.32 -7.16
CA GLN A 121 -5.40 -2.94 -5.76
C GLN A 121 -4.09 -3.49 -5.21
N THR A 122 -3.18 -2.59 -4.88
CA THR A 122 -1.81 -2.94 -4.49
C THR A 122 -1.54 -2.51 -3.06
N SER A 123 -1.19 -3.46 -2.21
CA SER A 123 -0.55 -3.18 -0.92
C SER A 123 0.95 -3.09 -1.14
N PHE A 124 1.59 -2.09 -0.56
CA PHE A 124 3.01 -1.83 -0.76
C PHE A 124 3.71 -1.58 0.57
N ILE A 125 5.04 -1.76 0.56
CA ILE A 125 5.92 -1.36 1.64
C ILE A 125 7.03 -0.49 1.06
N ILE A 126 7.23 0.69 1.65
CA ILE A 126 8.32 1.61 1.33
C ILE A 126 9.29 1.61 2.50
N SER A 127 10.58 1.46 2.22
CA SER A 127 11.64 1.48 3.24
C SER A 127 11.89 2.88 3.80
N ASP A 128 12.61 2.95 4.89
CA ASP A 128 13.10 4.22 5.49
C ASP A 128 14.16 4.94 4.62
N GLU A 129 14.57 4.33 3.52
CA GLU A 129 15.34 4.97 2.45
C GLU A 129 14.46 5.52 1.31
N GLY A 130 13.14 5.32 1.39
CA GLY A 130 12.16 5.79 0.42
C GLY A 130 11.99 4.89 -0.79
N GLN A 131 12.47 3.64 -0.75
CA GLN A 131 12.34 2.68 -1.84
C GLN A 131 11.16 1.75 -1.62
N VAL A 132 10.40 1.48 -2.67
CA VAL A 132 9.36 0.44 -2.63
C VAL A 132 10.03 -0.93 -2.60
N VAL A 133 9.93 -1.61 -1.48
CA VAL A 133 10.56 -2.92 -1.23
C VAL A 133 9.60 -4.09 -1.38
N LEU A 134 8.31 -3.84 -1.42
CA LEU A 134 7.27 -4.84 -1.67
C LEU A 134 6.09 -4.22 -2.39
N ARG A 135 5.55 -4.95 -3.39
CA ARG A 135 4.22 -4.75 -3.96
C ARG A 135 3.49 -6.07 -3.95
N TYR A 136 2.36 -6.10 -3.28
CA TYR A 136 1.42 -7.22 -3.25
C TYR A 136 0.13 -6.79 -3.95
N ARG A 137 -0.21 -7.40 -5.06
CA ARG A 137 -1.48 -7.19 -5.75
C ARG A 137 -2.52 -8.14 -5.22
N ARG A 138 -3.63 -7.59 -4.77
CA ARG A 138 -4.74 -8.36 -4.23
C ARG A 138 -5.16 -9.46 -5.21
N LEU A 139 -5.20 -10.70 -4.72
CA LEU A 139 -5.49 -11.88 -5.53
C LEU A 139 -6.98 -12.21 -5.57
N ILE A 140 -7.74 -11.87 -4.53
CA ILE A 140 -9.14 -12.21 -4.38
C ILE A 140 -9.94 -10.92 -4.25
N SER A 141 -10.75 -10.62 -5.28
CA SER A 141 -11.65 -9.47 -5.29
C SER A 141 -12.92 -9.80 -6.04
N MET A 142 -14.04 -9.24 -5.56
CA MET A 142 -15.33 -9.37 -6.25
C MET A 142 -15.53 -8.28 -7.32
N PHE A 143 -14.77 -7.18 -7.24
CA PHE A 143 -15.05 -5.98 -8.04
C PHE A 143 -13.82 -5.43 -8.77
N ALA A 144 -12.66 -5.44 -8.14
CA ALA A 144 -11.44 -4.94 -8.76
C ALA A 144 -10.74 -6.03 -9.59
N PRO A 145 -10.07 -5.67 -10.68
CA PRO A 145 -9.20 -6.61 -11.40
C PRO A 145 -8.11 -7.19 -10.50
N THR A 146 -7.77 -8.43 -10.74
CA THR A 146 -6.77 -9.18 -9.97
C THR A 146 -5.74 -9.83 -10.91
N PRO A 147 -4.61 -10.29 -10.41
CA PRO A 147 -3.67 -11.09 -11.19
C PRO A 147 -4.29 -12.35 -11.82
N HIS A 148 -5.40 -12.88 -11.29
CA HIS A 148 -6.10 -14.02 -11.88
C HIS A 148 -6.73 -13.72 -13.24
N ASP A 149 -7.13 -12.47 -13.49
CA ASP A 149 -7.72 -12.07 -14.77
C ASP A 149 -6.70 -12.13 -15.92
N VAL A 150 -5.41 -12.07 -15.59
CA VAL A 150 -4.28 -12.06 -16.53
C VAL A 150 -3.13 -12.99 -16.08
N LEU A 151 -3.45 -14.09 -15.41
CA LEU A 151 -2.51 -14.90 -14.64
C LEU A 151 -1.29 -15.38 -15.44
N SER A 152 -1.47 -15.82 -16.67
CA SER A 152 -0.36 -16.31 -17.50
C SER A 152 0.65 -15.20 -17.78
N GLN A 153 0.18 -14.02 -18.20
CA GLN A 153 1.02 -12.86 -18.48
C GLN A 153 1.63 -12.31 -17.17
N TYR A 154 0.86 -12.30 -16.09
CA TYR A 154 1.35 -11.85 -14.79
C TYR A 154 2.54 -12.70 -14.29
N ARG A 155 2.42 -14.03 -14.40
CA ARG A 155 3.49 -14.96 -14.02
C ARG A 155 4.70 -14.88 -14.93
N GLU A 156 4.52 -14.58 -16.20
CA GLU A 156 5.63 -14.37 -17.14
C GLU A 156 6.46 -13.14 -16.75
N ILE A 157 5.82 -12.08 -16.26
CA ILE A 157 6.47 -10.80 -15.90
C ILE A 157 7.04 -10.85 -14.48
N TYR A 158 6.25 -11.31 -13.51
CA TYR A 158 6.55 -11.20 -12.07
C TYR A 158 6.91 -12.53 -11.40
N GLY A 159 6.80 -13.65 -12.12
CA GLY A 159 7.00 -14.98 -11.57
C GLY A 159 5.94 -15.38 -10.54
N ASP A 160 6.10 -16.56 -9.98
CA ASP A 160 5.24 -17.05 -8.89
C ASP A 160 5.49 -16.27 -7.57
N ASP A 161 6.68 -15.70 -7.42
CA ASP A 161 7.03 -14.90 -6.27
C ASP A 161 6.26 -13.59 -6.23
N GLY A 162 5.87 -13.05 -7.38
CA GLY A 162 5.03 -11.86 -7.48
C GLY A 162 3.60 -12.04 -6.95
N LEU A 163 3.12 -13.28 -6.83
CA LEU A 163 1.79 -13.57 -6.27
C LEU A 163 1.78 -13.52 -4.73
N PHE A 164 2.89 -13.92 -4.09
CA PHE A 164 3.02 -13.97 -2.63
C PHE A 164 4.38 -13.39 -2.20
N PRO A 165 4.63 -12.09 -2.43
CA PRO A 165 5.91 -11.48 -2.14
C PRO A 165 6.14 -11.36 -0.63
N VAL A 166 7.40 -11.57 -0.22
CA VAL A 166 7.89 -11.33 1.13
C VAL A 166 9.16 -10.49 1.03
N ALA A 167 9.23 -9.40 1.75
CA ALA A 167 10.40 -8.52 1.78
C ALA A 167 11.27 -8.81 3.00
N ASP A 168 12.56 -9.05 2.78
CA ASP A 168 13.55 -9.08 3.84
C ASP A 168 13.90 -7.64 4.26
N THR A 169 13.68 -7.30 5.53
CA THR A 169 13.92 -5.96 6.05
C THR A 169 14.60 -6.01 7.41
N PRO A 170 15.22 -4.92 7.88
CA PRO A 170 15.71 -4.83 9.24
C PRO A 170 14.63 -4.96 10.33
N LEU A 171 13.35 -4.85 9.95
CA LEU A 171 12.20 -5.02 10.83
C LEU A 171 11.69 -6.47 10.88
N GLY A 172 12.28 -7.36 10.10
CA GLY A 172 11.88 -8.74 9.89
C GLY A 172 11.41 -8.98 8.46
N ARG A 173 10.94 -10.18 8.20
CA ARG A 173 10.39 -10.58 6.89
C ARG A 173 8.91 -10.16 6.82
N LEU A 174 8.65 -9.11 6.07
CA LEU A 174 7.34 -8.47 5.97
C LEU A 174 6.59 -8.94 4.73
N ALA A 175 5.28 -9.09 4.86
CA ALA A 175 4.35 -9.37 3.77
C ALA A 175 3.08 -8.52 3.93
N CYS A 176 2.26 -8.46 2.89
CA CYS A 176 0.98 -7.76 2.93
C CYS A 176 -0.17 -8.72 2.55
N VAL A 177 -1.36 -8.39 3.05
CA VAL A 177 -2.64 -8.96 2.65
C VAL A 177 -3.67 -7.83 2.56
N ALA A 178 -4.61 -7.93 1.65
CA ALA A 178 -5.58 -6.86 1.42
C ALA A 178 -7.01 -7.32 1.73
N SER A 179 -7.79 -6.44 2.38
CA SER A 179 -9.24 -6.58 2.55
C SER A 179 -9.67 -7.96 3.08
N GLU A 180 -10.72 -8.54 2.51
CA GLU A 180 -11.27 -9.85 2.89
C GLU A 180 -10.32 -11.03 2.69
N GLU A 181 -9.18 -10.84 2.02
CA GLU A 181 -8.21 -11.93 1.83
C GLU A 181 -7.69 -12.50 3.15
N ILE A 182 -7.69 -11.72 4.22
CA ILE A 182 -7.33 -12.20 5.56
C ILE A 182 -8.28 -13.32 6.06
N LEU A 183 -9.49 -13.40 5.51
CA LEU A 183 -10.46 -14.44 5.83
C LEU A 183 -10.15 -15.78 5.17
N TYR A 184 -9.26 -15.79 4.18
CA TYR A 184 -8.82 -16.99 3.47
C TYR A 184 -7.49 -17.48 4.06
N PRO A 185 -7.51 -18.54 4.87
CA PRO A 185 -6.29 -19.01 5.56
C PRO A 185 -5.18 -19.43 4.58
N GLU A 186 -5.53 -19.74 3.33
CA GLU A 186 -4.59 -20.11 2.28
C GLU A 186 -3.63 -18.97 1.97
N VAL A 187 -4.10 -17.71 1.92
CA VAL A 187 -3.27 -16.55 1.60
C VAL A 187 -2.25 -16.33 2.72
N ALA A 188 -2.69 -16.24 3.97
CA ALA A 188 -1.79 -16.07 5.10
C ALA A 188 -0.80 -17.25 5.24
N ARG A 189 -1.27 -18.48 4.99
CA ARG A 189 -0.42 -19.69 5.00
C ARG A 189 0.64 -19.66 3.90
N ALA A 190 0.28 -19.24 2.68
CA ALA A 190 1.23 -19.10 1.58
C ALA A 190 2.35 -18.11 1.93
N LEU A 191 2.00 -16.94 2.47
CA LEU A 191 2.97 -15.94 2.92
C LEU A 191 3.86 -16.48 4.07
N ALA A 192 3.26 -17.12 5.07
CA ALA A 192 4.01 -17.73 6.17
C ALA A 192 4.96 -18.84 5.71
N THR A 193 4.53 -19.69 4.76
CA THR A 193 5.38 -20.74 4.18
C THR A 193 6.56 -20.14 3.41
N ARG A 194 6.41 -18.95 2.84
CA ARG A 194 7.49 -18.19 2.21
C ARG A 194 8.37 -17.45 3.23
N GLY A 195 8.05 -17.58 4.51
CA GLY A 195 8.83 -17.07 5.63
C GLY A 195 8.44 -15.68 6.10
N ALA A 196 7.25 -15.20 5.80
CA ALA A 196 6.76 -13.97 6.40
C ALA A 196 6.68 -14.11 7.93
N GLU A 197 7.26 -13.17 8.64
CA GLU A 197 7.25 -13.07 10.11
C GLU A 197 6.17 -12.11 10.59
N VAL A 198 5.88 -11.08 9.77
CA VAL A 198 4.84 -10.08 10.02
C VAL A 198 4.02 -9.89 8.74
N ILE A 199 2.71 -9.97 8.87
CA ILE A 199 1.77 -9.72 7.77
C ILE A 199 1.04 -8.42 8.07
N LEU A 200 1.15 -7.45 7.16
CA LEU A 200 0.48 -6.14 7.25
C LEU A 200 -0.86 -6.21 6.53
N HIS A 201 -1.92 -5.74 7.22
CA HIS A 201 -3.29 -5.80 6.72
C HIS A 201 -3.94 -4.43 6.79
#